data_037dc6c4994c0f85a20cae9a3f73b73a
#
_entry.id   037dc6c4994c0f85a20cae9a3f73b73a
#
_cell.length_a   1.000
_cell.length_b   1.000
_cell.length_c   1.000
_cell.angle_alpha   90.00
_cell.angle_beta   90.00
_cell.angle_gamma   90.00
#
_symmetry.space_group_name_H-M   'P 1'
#
loop_
_entity.id
_entity.type
_entity.pdbx_description
1 polymer ?
#
loop_
_entity_poly.entity_id
_entity_poly.type
_entity_poly.pdbx_seq_one_letter_code
_entity_poly.pdbx_strand_id
1 'polypeptide(L)'
;MKRLIAAAFALLLAQTVLAGVKIEHWVSPSGARVYFVESRVLPMLDVQVDFAAGSMFDPEGKAGLAALTRSILDNGAGKRDETAIAEQLADIGANLGGGADTDRASVSLRTLSARDKRDTALAILKDVLQAPHFDAAVLEREKANTIASLKEAMTRPDSIAGKAFWAAMYPNHPYGRQATPESVATLTRDDLVAFHARYYGGANASITLVGDLSRQDAEKIAEALSSGLPKNDKAALPAVPQAPKAALVQLPHPATQAHVYIGMPAIERGDPDFFPLLVGNYSLGGGGFVSRLMKEVRDKRGYAYSVYSYFAPLRQPGPFQIGLQTKRSQAKDAIKVARDILDGFLKDGPSDEELAAAKANLTGSFPLRLDSNKKILENVATIGFFSLPLDYLDQYQAKVQAVTAAEIKAAFARRVRPENLVTVTVAAD
;
A
#
# COMPACT_ATOMS: atom_id res chain seq x y z
N MET A 1 -48.47 -22.90 18.42
CA MET A 1 -47.56 -23.65 17.55
C MET A 1 -47.04 -22.86 16.36
N LYS A 2 -47.84 -22.23 15.45
CA LYS A 2 -47.34 -21.48 14.29
C LYS A 2 -46.40 -20.31 14.65
N ARG A 3 -46.58 -19.60 15.75
CA ARG A 3 -45.72 -18.50 16.23
C ARG A 3 -44.37 -18.96 16.79
N LEU A 4 -44.31 -20.15 17.38
CA LEU A 4 -43.07 -20.75 17.88
C LEU A 4 -42.21 -21.31 16.74
N ILE A 5 -42.82 -21.81 15.67
CA ILE A 5 -42.13 -22.30 14.49
C ILE A 5 -41.52 -21.12 13.70
N ALA A 6 -42.25 -19.99 13.61
CA ALA A 6 -41.71 -18.77 12.96
C ALA A 6 -40.53 -18.16 13.75
N ALA A 7 -40.57 -18.19 15.09
CA ALA A 7 -39.48 -17.74 15.95
C ALA A 7 -38.24 -18.66 15.84
N ALA A 8 -38.43 -19.97 15.76
CA ALA A 8 -37.36 -20.94 15.54
C ALA A 8 -36.72 -20.82 14.16
N PHE A 9 -37.50 -20.51 13.12
CA PHE A 9 -36.98 -20.25 11.75
C PHE A 9 -36.25 -18.92 11.66
N ALA A 10 -36.67 -17.88 12.39
CA ALA A 10 -35.98 -16.60 12.48
C ALA A 10 -34.64 -16.71 13.25
N LEU A 11 -34.57 -17.59 14.27
CA LEU A 11 -33.34 -17.88 15.01
C LEU A 11 -32.34 -18.73 14.19
N LEU A 12 -32.82 -19.58 13.28
CA LEU A 12 -31.97 -20.34 12.36
C LEU A 12 -31.39 -19.50 11.21
N LEU A 13 -32.05 -18.38 10.84
CA LEU A 13 -31.56 -17.44 9.84
C LEU A 13 -30.57 -16.41 10.44
N ALA A 14 -30.46 -16.29 11.75
CA ALA A 14 -29.54 -15.37 12.43
C ALA A 14 -28.12 -15.94 12.63
N GLN A 15 -27.87 -17.17 12.24
CA GLN A 15 -26.51 -17.76 12.21
C GLN A 15 -25.95 -17.81 10.78
N THR A 16 -26.01 -16.73 10.03
CA THR A 16 -24.94 -16.47 9.08
C THR A 16 -23.73 -16.06 9.91
N VAL A 17 -23.05 -17.06 10.48
CA VAL A 17 -21.65 -16.93 10.82
C VAL A 17 -21.04 -16.35 9.57
N LEU A 18 -20.57 -15.10 9.63
CA LEU A 18 -19.62 -14.58 8.67
C LEU A 18 -18.46 -15.58 8.73
N ALA A 19 -18.50 -16.58 7.85
CA ALA A 19 -17.39 -17.50 7.68
C ALA A 19 -16.21 -16.62 7.33
N GLY A 20 -15.24 -16.52 8.25
CA GLY A 20 -14.04 -15.72 8.06
C GLY A 20 -13.36 -16.13 6.75
N VAL A 21 -12.55 -15.27 6.19
CA VAL A 21 -11.79 -15.58 4.98
C VAL A 21 -10.77 -16.66 5.31
N LYS A 22 -11.07 -17.93 4.96
CA LYS A 22 -10.16 -19.05 5.22
C LYS A 22 -8.94 -18.93 4.30
N ILE A 23 -7.80 -18.53 4.87
CA ILE A 23 -6.53 -18.43 4.16
C ILE A 23 -5.76 -19.74 4.34
N GLU A 24 -5.47 -20.41 3.24
CA GLU A 24 -4.56 -21.56 3.20
C GLU A 24 -3.16 -21.07 2.84
N HIS A 25 -2.13 -21.58 3.53
CA HIS A 25 -0.74 -21.17 3.33
C HIS A 25 0.20 -22.36 3.19
N TRP A 26 1.18 -22.23 2.30
CA TRP A 26 2.31 -23.15 2.17
C TRP A 26 3.51 -22.45 1.52
N VAL A 27 4.64 -23.11 1.50
CA VAL A 27 5.83 -22.69 0.77
C VAL A 27 6.02 -23.64 -0.41
N SER A 28 6.18 -23.08 -1.62
CA SER A 28 6.45 -23.88 -2.83
C SER A 28 7.88 -24.43 -2.80
N PRO A 29 8.21 -25.46 -3.60
CA PRO A 29 9.56 -25.97 -3.73
C PRO A 29 10.59 -24.92 -4.14
N SER A 30 10.19 -23.89 -4.87
CA SER A 30 11.02 -22.73 -5.23
C SER A 30 11.29 -21.74 -4.10
N GLY A 31 10.69 -21.94 -2.91
CA GLY A 31 10.79 -21.05 -1.75
C GLY A 31 9.75 -19.93 -1.72
N ALA A 32 8.87 -19.81 -2.71
CA ALA A 32 7.81 -18.81 -2.72
C ALA A 32 6.74 -19.12 -1.64
N ARG A 33 6.35 -18.12 -0.89
CA ARG A 33 5.24 -18.22 0.07
C ARG A 33 3.93 -18.08 -0.68
N VAL A 34 3.01 -19.01 -0.48
CA VAL A 34 1.74 -19.04 -1.20
C VAL A 34 0.58 -18.91 -0.23
N TYR A 35 -0.38 -18.06 -0.58
CA TYR A 35 -1.60 -17.80 0.17
C TYR A 35 -2.78 -18.01 -0.77
N PHE A 36 -3.74 -18.80 -0.34
CA PHE A 36 -4.87 -19.19 -1.19
C PHE A 36 -6.19 -19.02 -0.44
N VAL A 37 -7.18 -18.46 -1.13
CA VAL A 37 -8.57 -18.40 -0.68
C VAL A 37 -9.45 -18.96 -1.77
N GLU A 38 -10.07 -20.10 -1.50
CA GLU A 38 -11.10 -20.65 -2.37
C GLU A 38 -12.35 -19.77 -2.33
N SER A 39 -12.82 -19.31 -3.49
CA SER A 39 -14.03 -18.49 -3.63
C SER A 39 -14.76 -18.89 -4.92
N ARG A 40 -15.86 -19.64 -4.77
CA ARG A 40 -16.67 -20.13 -5.91
C ARG A 40 -17.88 -19.24 -6.21
N VAL A 41 -17.92 -18.03 -5.63
CA VAL A 41 -19.05 -17.10 -5.82
C VAL A 41 -19.13 -16.62 -7.27
N LEU A 42 -17.97 -16.40 -7.89
CA LEU A 42 -17.84 -16.01 -9.29
C LEU A 42 -16.86 -16.94 -9.99
N PRO A 43 -17.08 -17.28 -11.29
CA PRO A 43 -16.17 -18.12 -12.06
C PRO A 43 -14.92 -17.33 -12.49
N MET A 44 -14.17 -16.84 -11.53
CA MET A 44 -13.01 -15.95 -11.71
C MET A 44 -11.82 -16.41 -10.87
N LEU A 45 -10.63 -16.07 -11.33
CA LEU A 45 -9.37 -16.22 -10.61
C LEU A 45 -8.65 -14.88 -10.58
N ASP A 46 -8.29 -14.46 -9.37
CA ASP A 46 -7.40 -13.34 -9.11
C ASP A 46 -6.07 -13.86 -8.57
N VAL A 47 -4.97 -13.42 -9.14
CA VAL A 47 -3.61 -13.77 -8.73
C VAL A 47 -2.81 -12.50 -8.51
N GLN A 48 -2.01 -12.46 -7.45
CA GLN A 48 -1.01 -11.42 -7.24
C GLN A 48 0.31 -12.05 -6.81
N VAL A 49 1.38 -11.65 -7.46
CA VAL A 49 2.75 -12.02 -7.09
C VAL A 49 3.48 -10.77 -6.64
N ASP A 50 3.85 -10.75 -5.38
CA ASP A 50 4.60 -9.66 -4.75
C ASP A 50 6.04 -10.08 -4.53
N PHE A 51 6.97 -9.18 -4.84
CA PHE A 51 8.39 -9.34 -4.57
C PHE A 51 8.87 -8.22 -3.66
N ALA A 52 9.79 -8.51 -2.73
CA ALA A 52 10.51 -7.47 -2.00
C ALA A 52 11.51 -6.80 -2.97
N ALA A 53 10.99 -5.96 -3.85
CA ALA A 53 11.65 -5.34 -4.99
C ALA A 53 11.13 -3.89 -5.21
N GLY A 54 10.77 -3.19 -4.12
CA GLY A 54 10.34 -1.80 -4.16
C GLY A 54 11.52 -0.82 -4.25
N SER A 55 11.20 0.48 -4.28
CA SER A 55 12.19 1.54 -4.47
C SER A 55 13.23 1.62 -3.35
N MET A 56 12.98 1.02 -2.17
CA MET A 56 13.99 0.96 -1.12
C MET A 56 15.22 0.13 -1.50
N PHE A 57 15.11 -0.70 -2.53
CA PHE A 57 16.21 -1.52 -3.06
C PHE A 57 16.91 -0.87 -4.25
N ASP A 58 16.50 0.32 -4.67
CA ASP A 58 17.21 1.06 -5.70
C ASP A 58 18.65 1.37 -5.23
N PRO A 59 19.68 1.05 -6.01
CA PRO A 59 21.04 1.45 -5.69
C PRO A 59 21.19 2.96 -5.62
N GLU A 60 22.21 3.42 -4.92
CA GLU A 60 22.54 4.84 -4.91
C GLU A 60 22.78 5.37 -6.33
N GLY A 61 22.20 6.53 -6.65
CA GLY A 61 22.25 7.12 -8.01
C GLY A 61 21.30 6.48 -9.03
N LYS A 62 20.58 5.39 -8.68
CA LYS A 62 19.67 4.65 -9.58
C LYS A 62 18.20 4.72 -9.13
N ALA A 63 17.82 5.79 -8.44
CA ALA A 63 16.43 5.95 -7.98
C ALA A 63 15.44 5.91 -9.17
N GLY A 64 14.40 5.09 -9.05
CA GLY A 64 13.45 4.80 -10.12
C GLY A 64 13.65 3.45 -10.81
N LEU A 65 14.74 2.72 -10.48
CA LEU A 65 15.04 1.42 -11.09
C LEU A 65 13.95 0.38 -10.81
N ALA A 66 13.50 0.24 -9.57
CA ALA A 66 12.43 -0.69 -9.21
C ALA A 66 11.14 -0.42 -9.98
N ALA A 67 10.73 0.85 -10.03
CA ALA A 67 9.51 1.27 -10.73
C ALA A 67 9.61 1.00 -12.24
N LEU A 68 10.73 1.38 -12.87
CA LEU A 68 10.96 1.18 -14.29
C LEU A 68 11.08 -0.31 -14.65
N THR A 69 11.78 -1.11 -13.82
CA THR A 69 11.84 -2.56 -14.01
C THR A 69 10.45 -3.18 -14.01
N ARG A 70 9.58 -2.79 -13.03
CA ARG A 70 8.22 -3.32 -12.96
C ARG A 70 7.36 -2.87 -14.16
N SER A 71 7.47 -1.62 -14.58
CA SER A 71 6.63 -1.09 -15.67
C SER A 71 6.90 -1.73 -17.02
N ILE A 72 8.09 -2.32 -17.21
CA ILE A 72 8.50 -2.91 -18.50
C ILE A 72 8.29 -4.42 -18.55
N LEU A 73 7.97 -5.10 -17.42
CA LEU A 73 7.86 -6.56 -17.39
C LEU A 73 6.87 -7.12 -18.41
N ASP A 74 5.78 -6.44 -18.65
CA ASP A 74 4.69 -6.84 -19.56
C ASP A 74 4.79 -6.19 -20.97
N ASN A 75 5.86 -5.48 -21.25
CA ASN A 75 6.13 -4.93 -22.58
C ASN A 75 6.96 -5.88 -23.48
N GLY A 76 6.70 -7.18 -23.38
CA GLY A 76 7.34 -8.26 -24.09
C GLY A 76 7.93 -9.30 -23.16
N ALA A 77 7.51 -10.57 -23.33
CA ALA A 77 7.96 -11.67 -22.50
C ALA A 77 7.83 -13.02 -23.21
N GLY A 78 8.77 -13.93 -22.97
CA GLY A 78 8.81 -15.25 -23.59
C GLY A 78 8.86 -15.17 -25.10
N LYS A 79 7.80 -15.61 -25.79
CA LYS A 79 7.67 -15.53 -27.24
C LYS A 79 6.73 -14.41 -27.73
N ARG A 80 6.29 -13.54 -26.83
CA ARG A 80 5.28 -12.52 -27.08
C ARG A 80 5.91 -11.13 -26.99
N ASP A 81 5.66 -10.28 -27.98
CA ASP A 81 5.89 -8.85 -27.85
C ASP A 81 4.76 -8.16 -27.07
N GLU A 82 4.87 -6.89 -26.84
CA GLU A 82 3.90 -6.05 -26.11
C GLU A 82 2.49 -6.14 -26.73
N THR A 83 2.39 -6.08 -28.05
CA THR A 83 1.11 -6.14 -28.78
C THR A 83 0.45 -7.49 -28.60
N ALA A 84 1.20 -8.58 -28.78
CA ALA A 84 0.69 -9.95 -28.64
C ALA A 84 0.22 -10.23 -27.20
N ILE A 85 0.89 -9.69 -26.19
CA ILE A 85 0.42 -9.79 -24.79
C ILE A 85 -0.91 -9.06 -24.63
N ALA A 86 -1.01 -7.83 -25.09
CA ALA A 86 -2.21 -7.01 -24.96
C ALA A 86 -3.42 -7.62 -25.70
N GLU A 87 -3.24 -8.06 -26.94
CA GLU A 87 -4.28 -8.69 -27.77
C GLU A 87 -4.77 -10.00 -27.15
N GLN A 88 -3.85 -10.90 -26.76
CA GLN A 88 -4.23 -12.19 -26.16
C GLN A 88 -4.98 -12.02 -24.84
N LEU A 89 -4.59 -11.05 -23.99
CA LEU A 89 -5.32 -10.76 -22.76
C LEU A 89 -6.72 -10.17 -23.06
N ALA A 90 -6.83 -9.30 -24.04
CA ALA A 90 -8.12 -8.71 -24.44
C ALA A 90 -9.07 -9.78 -25.00
N ASP A 91 -8.61 -10.69 -25.85
CA ASP A 91 -9.40 -11.77 -26.45
C ASP A 91 -10.02 -12.71 -25.41
N ILE A 92 -9.35 -12.91 -24.28
CA ILE A 92 -9.83 -13.76 -23.19
C ILE A 92 -10.51 -12.98 -22.06
N GLY A 93 -10.58 -11.65 -22.15
CA GLY A 93 -11.16 -10.79 -21.13
C GLY A 93 -10.33 -10.79 -19.82
N ALA A 94 -9.02 -11.02 -19.90
CA ALA A 94 -8.12 -11.00 -18.75
C ALA A 94 -7.49 -9.61 -18.56
N ASN A 95 -7.15 -9.29 -17.31
CA ASN A 95 -6.45 -8.06 -16.97
C ASN A 95 -5.15 -8.38 -16.25
N LEU A 96 -4.04 -7.91 -16.81
CA LEU A 96 -2.73 -7.91 -16.21
C LEU A 96 -2.41 -6.51 -15.70
N GLY A 97 -1.82 -6.41 -14.51
CA GLY A 97 -1.52 -5.12 -13.89
C GLY A 97 -0.51 -5.24 -12.76
N GLY A 98 -0.50 -4.24 -11.89
CA GLY A 98 0.41 -4.16 -10.74
C GLY A 98 1.24 -2.89 -10.75
N GLY A 99 2.27 -2.82 -9.93
CA GLY A 99 3.13 -1.64 -9.79
C GLY A 99 4.28 -1.89 -8.84
N ALA A 100 5.07 -0.85 -8.61
CA ALA A 100 6.07 -0.86 -7.55
C ALA A 100 5.76 0.26 -6.55
N ASP A 101 5.88 -0.05 -5.27
CA ASP A 101 5.85 0.90 -4.17
C ASP A 101 7.23 0.98 -3.49
N THR A 102 7.26 1.52 -2.29
CA THR A 102 8.50 1.66 -1.53
C THR A 102 9.10 0.30 -1.13
N ASP A 103 8.27 -0.69 -0.78
CA ASP A 103 8.70 -1.98 -0.25
C ASP A 103 8.70 -3.11 -1.29
N ARG A 104 7.79 -3.05 -2.26
CA ARG A 104 7.51 -4.17 -3.15
C ARG A 104 7.29 -3.77 -4.60
N ALA A 105 7.51 -4.74 -5.48
CA ALA A 105 6.95 -4.77 -6.81
C ALA A 105 5.90 -5.87 -6.89
N SER A 106 4.76 -5.60 -7.53
CA SER A 106 3.65 -6.53 -7.68
C SER A 106 3.26 -6.72 -9.14
N VAL A 107 2.88 -7.95 -9.50
CA VAL A 107 2.22 -8.28 -10.76
C VAL A 107 0.90 -8.96 -10.41
N SER A 108 -0.20 -8.45 -10.93
CA SER A 108 -1.53 -8.99 -10.69
C SER A 108 -2.20 -9.42 -11.98
N LEU A 109 -2.96 -10.49 -11.91
CA LEU A 109 -3.76 -11.04 -13.01
C LEU A 109 -5.17 -11.30 -12.53
N ARG A 110 -6.16 -10.87 -13.32
CA ARG A 110 -7.56 -11.28 -13.19
C ARG A 110 -8.00 -11.97 -14.46
N THR A 111 -8.61 -13.14 -14.34
CA THR A 111 -9.13 -13.91 -15.47
C THR A 111 -10.36 -14.72 -15.07
N LEU A 112 -11.07 -15.26 -16.08
CA LEU A 112 -12.12 -16.25 -15.84
C LEU A 112 -11.51 -17.60 -15.42
N SER A 113 -12.24 -18.40 -14.61
CA SER A 113 -11.79 -19.72 -14.17
C SER A 113 -11.92 -20.80 -15.26
N ALA A 114 -12.63 -20.52 -16.36
CA ALA A 114 -12.72 -21.41 -17.51
C ALA A 114 -11.32 -21.78 -18.02
N ARG A 115 -11.06 -23.09 -18.21
CA ARG A 115 -9.71 -23.64 -18.37
C ARG A 115 -8.93 -22.98 -19.52
N ASP A 116 -9.56 -22.81 -20.70
CA ASP A 116 -8.94 -22.19 -21.86
C ASP A 116 -8.49 -20.74 -21.59
N LYS A 117 -9.34 -19.95 -20.93
CA LYS A 117 -9.05 -18.57 -20.56
C LYS A 117 -7.98 -18.49 -19.49
N ARG A 118 -8.18 -19.25 -18.41
CA ARG A 118 -7.28 -19.29 -17.26
C ARG A 118 -5.87 -19.72 -17.66
N ASP A 119 -5.75 -20.84 -18.40
CA ASP A 119 -4.45 -21.41 -18.73
C ASP A 119 -3.67 -20.49 -19.69
N THR A 120 -4.35 -19.81 -20.62
CA THR A 120 -3.74 -18.77 -21.48
C THR A 120 -3.25 -17.57 -20.65
N ALA A 121 -4.09 -17.04 -19.76
CA ALA A 121 -3.73 -15.90 -18.93
C ALA A 121 -2.55 -16.22 -17.99
N LEU A 122 -2.54 -17.40 -17.38
CA LEU A 122 -1.45 -17.87 -16.51
C LEU A 122 -0.15 -18.10 -17.27
N ALA A 123 -0.21 -18.56 -18.54
CA ALA A 123 0.98 -18.70 -19.38
C ALA A 123 1.60 -17.33 -19.69
N ILE A 124 0.79 -16.32 -19.93
CA ILE A 124 1.26 -14.93 -20.12
C ILE A 124 1.88 -14.40 -18.81
N LEU A 125 1.20 -14.53 -17.68
CA LEU A 125 1.73 -14.12 -16.38
C LEU A 125 3.06 -14.79 -16.07
N LYS A 126 3.16 -16.10 -16.34
CA LYS A 126 4.41 -16.86 -16.17
C LYS A 126 5.55 -16.25 -17.00
N ASP A 127 5.31 -16.01 -18.29
CA ASP A 127 6.35 -15.45 -19.17
C ASP A 127 6.78 -14.05 -18.70
N VAL A 128 5.83 -13.19 -18.31
CA VAL A 128 6.09 -11.85 -17.74
C VAL A 128 6.97 -11.91 -16.49
N LEU A 129 6.75 -12.88 -15.62
CA LEU A 129 7.52 -13.03 -14.39
C LEU A 129 8.91 -13.64 -14.63
N GLN A 130 9.03 -14.63 -15.55
CA GLN A 130 10.20 -15.48 -15.67
C GLN A 130 11.11 -15.13 -16.85
N ALA A 131 10.57 -14.51 -17.90
CA ALA A 131 11.29 -14.27 -19.15
C ALA A 131 10.95 -12.90 -19.79
N PRO A 132 10.99 -11.79 -19.02
CA PRO A 132 10.79 -10.46 -19.59
C PRO A 132 11.92 -10.12 -20.57
N HIS A 133 11.60 -9.44 -21.67
CA HIS A 133 12.58 -9.11 -22.72
C HIS A 133 13.51 -7.97 -22.35
N PHE A 134 13.00 -6.97 -21.61
CA PHE A 134 13.71 -5.72 -21.37
C PHE A 134 14.26 -5.13 -22.67
N ASP A 135 13.40 -4.99 -23.67
CA ASP A 135 13.78 -4.49 -24.98
C ASP A 135 14.34 -3.06 -24.88
N ALA A 136 15.43 -2.79 -25.60
CA ALA A 136 16.12 -1.50 -25.51
C ALA A 136 15.26 -0.34 -26.02
N ALA A 137 14.47 -0.53 -27.08
CA ALA A 137 13.60 0.51 -27.62
C ALA A 137 12.44 0.81 -26.67
N VAL A 138 11.87 -0.23 -26.03
CA VAL A 138 10.86 -0.10 -24.98
C VAL A 138 11.44 0.66 -23.79
N LEU A 139 12.63 0.30 -23.34
CA LEU A 139 13.30 0.98 -22.24
C LEU A 139 13.46 2.47 -22.51
N GLU A 140 13.97 2.87 -23.67
CA GLU A 140 14.17 4.29 -23.99
C GLU A 140 12.83 5.04 -24.09
N ARG A 141 11.77 4.42 -24.62
CA ARG A 141 10.41 4.97 -24.62
C ARG A 141 9.90 5.21 -23.18
N GLU A 142 10.00 4.21 -22.32
CA GLU A 142 9.50 4.30 -20.95
C GLU A 142 10.33 5.24 -20.07
N LYS A 143 11.64 5.34 -20.31
CA LYS A 143 12.48 6.39 -19.70
C LYS A 143 12.01 7.78 -20.11
N ALA A 144 11.77 8.00 -21.40
CA ALA A 144 11.28 9.28 -21.89
C ALA A 144 9.92 9.66 -21.26
N ASN A 145 8.98 8.72 -21.21
CA ASN A 145 7.67 8.90 -20.58
C ASN A 145 7.81 9.23 -19.08
N THR A 146 8.65 8.49 -18.36
CA THR A 146 8.90 8.69 -16.94
C THR A 146 9.54 10.06 -16.67
N ILE A 147 10.54 10.44 -17.45
CA ILE A 147 11.19 11.75 -17.34
C ILE A 147 10.20 12.89 -17.60
N ALA A 148 9.35 12.77 -18.63
CA ALA A 148 8.33 13.76 -18.92
C ALA A 148 7.33 13.90 -17.75
N SER A 149 6.85 12.77 -17.21
CA SER A 149 5.95 12.76 -16.05
C SER A 149 6.60 13.34 -14.79
N LEU A 150 7.88 13.06 -14.54
CA LEU A 150 8.62 13.63 -13.42
C LEU A 150 8.79 15.15 -13.56
N LYS A 151 9.09 15.64 -14.77
CA LYS A 151 9.19 17.09 -15.05
C LYS A 151 7.85 17.79 -14.85
N GLU A 152 6.76 17.19 -15.34
CA GLU A 152 5.40 17.71 -15.10
C GLU A 152 5.07 17.73 -13.61
N ALA A 153 5.31 16.62 -12.89
CA ALA A 153 5.05 16.54 -11.44
C ALA A 153 5.79 17.64 -10.66
N MET A 154 6.97 18.06 -11.09
CA MET A 154 7.73 19.14 -10.45
C MET A 154 7.18 20.54 -10.75
N THR A 155 6.15 20.70 -11.56
CA THR A 155 5.40 21.96 -11.71
C THR A 155 4.22 22.06 -10.72
N ARG A 156 3.87 20.98 -10.03
CA ARG A 156 2.72 20.92 -9.11
C ARG A 156 3.18 21.02 -7.66
N PRO A 157 2.62 21.97 -6.89
CA PRO A 157 3.06 22.23 -5.52
C PRO A 157 2.82 21.02 -4.57
N ASP A 158 1.75 20.23 -4.79
CA ASP A 158 1.49 18.99 -4.04
C ASP A 158 2.61 17.94 -4.22
N SER A 159 3.04 17.73 -5.46
CA SER A 159 4.10 16.79 -5.81
C SER A 159 5.46 17.24 -5.26
N ILE A 160 5.76 18.53 -5.36
CA ILE A 160 6.98 19.12 -4.80
C ILE A 160 6.97 18.93 -3.27
N ALA A 161 5.86 19.25 -2.61
CA ALA A 161 5.72 19.10 -1.16
C ALA A 161 5.86 17.64 -0.72
N GLY A 162 5.24 16.69 -1.42
CA GLY A 162 5.33 15.27 -1.12
C GLY A 162 6.76 14.74 -1.23
N LYS A 163 7.47 15.06 -2.33
CA LYS A 163 8.89 14.66 -2.51
C LYS A 163 9.79 15.25 -1.41
N ALA A 164 9.67 16.54 -1.15
CA ALA A 164 10.46 17.20 -0.11
C ALA A 164 10.16 16.63 1.29
N PHE A 165 8.91 16.25 1.55
CA PHE A 165 8.49 15.68 2.81
C PHE A 165 9.13 14.29 3.05
N TRP A 166 9.07 13.40 2.05
CA TRP A 166 9.72 12.09 2.16
C TRP A 166 11.24 12.21 2.33
N ALA A 167 11.89 13.08 1.56
CA ALA A 167 13.32 13.33 1.69
C ALA A 167 13.71 13.87 3.08
N ALA A 168 12.89 14.76 3.64
CA ALA A 168 13.15 15.34 4.96
C ALA A 168 12.85 14.37 6.11
N MET A 169 11.84 13.49 5.96
CA MET A 169 11.56 12.44 6.95
C MET A 169 12.61 11.33 6.98
N TYR A 170 13.22 11.02 5.83
CA TYR A 170 14.14 9.90 5.69
C TYR A 170 15.49 10.34 5.08
N PRO A 171 16.22 11.29 5.69
CA PRO A 171 17.36 11.95 5.04
C PRO A 171 18.52 11.00 4.68
N ASN A 172 18.69 9.90 5.43
CA ASN A 172 19.78 8.93 5.23
C ASN A 172 19.25 7.51 4.98
N HIS A 173 18.02 7.38 4.54
CA HIS A 173 17.37 6.10 4.31
C HIS A 173 16.84 5.99 2.89
N PRO A 174 16.83 4.79 2.26
CA PRO A 174 16.28 4.61 0.92
C PRO A 174 14.84 5.11 0.74
N TYR A 175 14.01 5.12 1.77
CA TYR A 175 12.65 5.66 1.72
C TYR A 175 12.61 7.16 1.34
N GLY A 176 13.65 7.92 1.65
CA GLY A 176 13.77 9.32 1.26
C GLY A 176 14.28 9.55 -0.17
N ARG A 177 14.80 8.50 -0.82
CA ARG A 177 15.31 8.62 -2.19
C ARG A 177 14.15 8.68 -3.18
N GLN A 178 14.12 9.71 -3.99
CA GLN A 178 13.07 9.93 -4.98
C GLN A 178 13.66 9.93 -6.39
N ALA A 179 12.96 9.27 -7.31
CA ALA A 179 13.36 9.31 -8.72
C ALA A 179 13.39 10.76 -9.25
N THR A 180 14.41 11.07 -10.01
CA THR A 180 14.59 12.34 -10.72
C THR A 180 14.77 12.09 -12.21
N PRO A 181 14.55 13.10 -13.08
CA PRO A 181 14.87 12.99 -14.50
C PRO A 181 16.30 12.49 -14.75
N GLU A 182 17.26 12.96 -13.95
CA GLU A 182 18.68 12.63 -14.07
C GLU A 182 18.93 11.16 -13.66
N SER A 183 18.38 10.71 -12.52
CA SER A 183 18.56 9.33 -12.08
C SER A 183 17.94 8.33 -13.09
N VAL A 184 16.74 8.63 -13.61
CA VAL A 184 16.08 7.79 -14.62
C VAL A 184 16.85 7.77 -15.93
N ALA A 185 17.40 8.91 -16.36
CA ALA A 185 18.21 8.99 -17.58
C ALA A 185 19.46 8.08 -17.56
N THR A 186 20.03 7.82 -16.38
CA THR A 186 21.22 6.96 -16.22
C THR A 186 20.89 5.46 -16.20
N LEU A 187 19.64 5.06 -16.12
CA LEU A 187 19.25 3.65 -16.07
C LEU A 187 19.52 2.95 -17.39
N THR A 188 20.11 1.77 -17.30
CA THR A 188 20.47 0.95 -18.46
C THR A 188 19.68 -0.36 -18.44
N ARG A 189 19.62 -1.04 -19.59
CA ARG A 189 19.04 -2.38 -19.68
C ARG A 189 19.68 -3.37 -18.70
N ASP A 190 21.00 -3.31 -18.57
CA ASP A 190 21.73 -4.19 -17.66
C ASP A 190 21.36 -3.95 -16.19
N ASP A 191 21.07 -2.70 -15.80
CA ASP A 191 20.55 -2.38 -14.47
C ASP A 191 19.20 -3.10 -14.23
N LEU A 192 18.28 -3.06 -15.19
CA LEU A 192 16.96 -3.73 -15.07
C LEU A 192 17.11 -5.26 -14.99
N VAL A 193 17.93 -5.84 -15.86
CA VAL A 193 18.20 -7.29 -15.86
C VAL A 193 18.83 -7.72 -14.55
N ALA A 194 19.82 -6.98 -14.04
CA ALA A 194 20.46 -7.28 -12.76
C ALA A 194 19.48 -7.12 -11.59
N PHE A 195 18.63 -6.09 -11.61
CA PHE A 195 17.61 -5.87 -10.57
C PHE A 195 16.57 -7.00 -10.58
N HIS A 196 16.07 -7.38 -11.73
CA HIS A 196 15.16 -8.52 -11.87
C HIS A 196 15.81 -9.82 -11.35
N ALA A 197 17.01 -10.15 -11.83
CA ALA A 197 17.74 -11.33 -11.38
C ALA A 197 17.99 -11.34 -9.86
N ARG A 198 18.19 -10.16 -9.23
CA ARG A 198 18.47 -10.05 -7.80
C ARG A 198 17.22 -10.12 -6.94
N TYR A 199 16.09 -9.54 -7.37
CA TYR A 199 14.95 -9.32 -6.48
C TYR A 199 13.68 -10.09 -6.88
N TYR A 200 13.55 -10.58 -8.12
CA TYR A 200 12.35 -11.31 -8.58
C TYR A 200 12.49 -12.84 -8.44
N GLY A 201 13.17 -13.29 -7.40
CA GLY A 201 13.40 -14.71 -7.15
C GLY A 201 12.33 -15.37 -6.27
N GLY A 202 12.27 -16.71 -6.33
CA GLY A 202 11.27 -17.49 -5.58
C GLY A 202 11.32 -17.26 -4.08
N ALA A 203 12.49 -17.25 -3.44
CA ALA A 203 12.63 -17.01 -2.00
C ALA A 203 12.16 -15.58 -1.56
N ASN A 204 12.08 -14.67 -2.51
CA ASN A 204 11.64 -13.28 -2.31
C ASN A 204 10.17 -13.04 -2.68
N ALA A 205 9.51 -14.06 -3.23
CA ALA A 205 8.13 -13.98 -3.74
C ALA A 205 7.09 -14.32 -2.67
N SER A 206 5.94 -13.64 -2.77
CA SER A 206 4.69 -13.97 -2.11
C SER A 206 3.60 -14.07 -3.16
N ILE A 207 3.01 -15.26 -3.34
CA ILE A 207 1.97 -15.52 -4.34
C ILE A 207 0.63 -15.60 -3.62
N THR A 208 -0.32 -14.80 -4.03
CA THR A 208 -1.69 -14.82 -3.51
C THR A 208 -2.65 -15.20 -4.62
N LEU A 209 -3.53 -16.19 -4.34
CA LEU A 209 -4.55 -16.68 -5.27
C LEU A 209 -5.91 -16.59 -4.57
N VAL A 210 -6.91 -15.99 -5.23
CA VAL A 210 -8.29 -15.93 -4.75
C VAL A 210 -9.23 -16.27 -5.90
N GLY A 211 -10.11 -17.24 -5.73
CA GLY A 211 -11.10 -17.52 -6.77
C GLY A 211 -11.60 -18.96 -6.84
N ASP A 212 -12.27 -19.24 -7.96
CA ASP A 212 -12.83 -20.54 -8.27
C ASP A 212 -11.73 -21.53 -8.74
N LEU A 213 -11.06 -22.08 -7.75
CA LEU A 213 -9.91 -22.97 -7.93
C LEU A 213 -9.88 -24.00 -6.81
N SER A 214 -9.45 -25.24 -7.13
CA SER A 214 -9.14 -26.22 -6.10
C SER A 214 -7.77 -25.96 -5.47
N ARG A 215 -7.56 -26.40 -4.23
CA ARG A 215 -6.25 -26.36 -3.58
C ARG A 215 -5.17 -27.02 -4.43
N GLN A 216 -5.45 -28.17 -5.03
CA GLN A 216 -4.49 -28.90 -5.88
C GLN A 216 -4.09 -28.09 -7.12
N ASP A 217 -5.06 -27.38 -7.75
CA ASP A 217 -4.75 -26.54 -8.91
C ASP A 217 -4.00 -25.28 -8.47
N ALA A 218 -4.31 -24.71 -7.29
CA ALA A 218 -3.56 -23.59 -6.73
C ALA A 218 -2.08 -23.95 -6.50
N GLU A 219 -1.79 -25.16 -6.02
CA GLU A 219 -0.41 -25.66 -5.87
C GLU A 219 0.33 -25.74 -7.21
N LYS A 220 -0.32 -26.31 -8.24
CA LYS A 220 0.27 -26.39 -9.59
C LYS A 220 0.53 -25.01 -10.20
N ILE A 221 -0.42 -24.09 -10.05
CA ILE A 221 -0.27 -22.72 -10.54
C ILE A 221 0.88 -22.01 -9.82
N ALA A 222 0.91 -22.08 -8.50
CA ALA A 222 1.97 -21.44 -7.71
C ALA A 222 3.36 -21.99 -8.09
N GLU A 223 3.49 -23.29 -8.27
CA GLU A 223 4.74 -23.91 -8.71
C GLU A 223 5.10 -23.47 -10.14
N ALA A 224 4.14 -23.46 -11.08
CA ALA A 224 4.39 -23.01 -12.45
C ALA A 224 4.85 -21.55 -12.52
N LEU A 225 4.31 -20.67 -11.66
CA LEU A 225 4.68 -19.26 -11.59
C LEU A 225 6.04 -19.03 -10.92
N SER A 226 6.47 -19.93 -10.03
CA SER A 226 7.66 -19.69 -9.19
C SER A 226 8.88 -20.52 -9.57
N SER A 227 8.74 -21.71 -10.18
CA SER A 227 9.84 -22.64 -10.45
C SER A 227 10.90 -22.10 -11.44
N GLY A 228 10.49 -21.23 -12.36
CA GLY A 228 11.39 -20.60 -13.35
C GLY A 228 11.92 -19.22 -12.95
N LEU A 229 11.59 -18.75 -11.73
CA LEU A 229 12.12 -17.49 -11.24
C LEU A 229 13.62 -17.61 -10.91
N PRO A 230 14.37 -16.47 -10.91
CA PRO A 230 15.77 -16.46 -10.48
C PRO A 230 15.96 -17.12 -9.11
N LYS A 231 17.06 -17.89 -8.98
CA LYS A 231 17.47 -18.47 -7.71
C LYS A 231 18.36 -17.47 -6.97
N ASN A 232 17.84 -16.89 -5.94
CA ASN A 232 18.54 -15.90 -5.11
C ASN A 232 18.10 -16.00 -3.65
N ASP A 233 18.89 -15.42 -2.78
CA ASP A 233 18.54 -15.28 -1.38
C ASP A 233 17.47 -14.19 -1.20
N LYS A 234 16.75 -14.28 -0.09
CA LYS A 234 15.81 -13.25 0.33
C LYS A 234 16.51 -11.89 0.43
N ALA A 235 15.84 -10.84 -0.04
CA ALA A 235 16.37 -9.49 0.00
C ALA A 235 16.64 -9.04 1.45
N ALA A 236 17.87 -8.59 1.73
CA ALA A 236 18.20 -7.98 3.01
C ALA A 236 17.62 -6.57 3.09
N LEU A 237 17.02 -6.24 4.23
CA LEU A 237 16.51 -4.89 4.47
C LEU A 237 17.69 -3.93 4.74
N PRO A 238 17.57 -2.65 4.32
CA PRO A 238 18.50 -1.62 4.75
C PRO A 238 18.42 -1.40 6.27
N ALA A 239 19.37 -0.63 6.82
CA ALA A 239 19.30 -0.22 8.21
C ALA A 239 17.99 0.52 8.53
N VAL A 240 17.48 0.36 9.75
CA VAL A 240 16.24 1.04 10.18
C VAL A 240 16.41 2.56 10.10
N PRO A 241 15.43 3.31 9.56
CA PRO A 241 15.51 4.75 9.48
C PRO A 241 15.63 5.39 10.84
N GLN A 242 16.56 6.34 10.96
CA GLN A 242 16.67 7.15 12.16
C GLN A 242 15.58 8.22 12.18
N ALA A 243 15.05 8.53 13.37
CA ALA A 243 14.10 9.61 13.51
C ALA A 243 14.76 10.95 13.14
N PRO A 244 14.14 11.76 12.27
CA PRO A 244 14.67 13.08 11.94
C PRO A 244 14.58 14.02 13.16
N LYS A 245 15.37 15.09 13.16
CA LYS A 245 15.10 16.22 14.04
C LYS A 245 13.96 17.05 13.49
N ALA A 246 13.16 17.66 14.37
CA ALA A 246 12.13 18.59 13.95
C ALA A 246 12.70 19.68 13.01
N ALA A 247 12.07 19.86 11.88
CA ALA A 247 12.51 20.80 10.86
C ALA A 247 11.32 21.47 10.17
N LEU A 248 11.53 22.69 9.70
CA LEU A 248 10.62 23.40 8.82
C LEU A 248 11.31 23.60 7.48
N VAL A 249 10.77 22.99 6.44
CA VAL A 249 11.23 23.15 5.06
C VAL A 249 10.19 24.00 4.31
N GLN A 250 10.60 25.15 3.84
CA GLN A 250 9.75 26.08 3.10
C GLN A 250 10.26 26.20 1.67
N LEU A 251 9.41 25.87 0.71
CA LEU A 251 9.74 25.94 -0.72
C LEU A 251 8.86 26.98 -1.40
N PRO A 252 9.46 27.98 -2.07
CA PRO A 252 8.72 28.99 -2.80
C PRO A 252 8.03 28.37 -4.03
N HIS A 253 6.80 28.81 -4.30
CA HIS A 253 6.07 28.44 -5.51
C HIS A 253 5.01 29.51 -5.83
N PRO A 254 4.70 29.82 -7.10
CA PRO A 254 3.76 30.89 -7.47
C PRO A 254 2.28 30.52 -7.25
N ALA A 255 1.96 29.29 -6.86
CA ALA A 255 0.58 28.87 -6.61
C ALA A 255 -0.10 29.73 -5.53
N THR A 256 -1.42 29.92 -5.65
CA THR A 256 -2.25 30.66 -4.71
C THR A 256 -2.61 29.88 -3.45
N GLN A 257 -2.40 28.56 -3.49
CA GLN A 257 -2.65 27.66 -2.36
C GLN A 257 -1.34 27.05 -1.89
N ALA A 258 -1.16 27.01 -0.58
CA ALA A 258 -0.06 26.33 0.08
C ALA A 258 -0.41 24.86 0.33
N HIS A 259 0.55 23.99 0.07
CA HIS A 259 0.50 22.57 0.44
C HIS A 259 1.39 22.35 1.65
N VAL A 260 0.84 21.67 2.65
CA VAL A 260 1.51 21.47 3.94
C VAL A 260 1.47 19.98 4.29
N TYR A 261 2.64 19.45 4.65
CA TYR A 261 2.78 18.13 5.27
C TYR A 261 3.53 18.24 6.59
N ILE A 262 3.02 17.56 7.62
CA ILE A 262 3.62 17.46 8.95
C ILE A 262 3.70 15.99 9.31
N GLY A 263 4.85 15.46 9.70
CA GLY A 263 4.96 14.06 10.06
C GLY A 263 6.37 13.58 10.36
N MET A 264 6.48 12.29 10.60
CA MET A 264 7.72 11.60 10.95
C MET A 264 7.58 10.09 10.68
N PRO A 265 8.69 9.34 10.58
CA PRO A 265 8.67 7.88 10.64
C PRO A 265 8.07 7.43 11.99
N ALA A 266 7.11 6.49 11.97
CA ALA A 266 6.34 6.16 13.16
C ALA A 266 6.17 4.65 13.38
N ILE A 267 5.72 3.87 12.39
CA ILE A 267 5.26 2.51 12.63
C ILE A 267 5.60 1.58 11.46
N GLU A 268 6.02 0.37 11.77
CA GLU A 268 6.16 -0.71 10.80
C GLU A 268 4.89 -1.58 10.73
N ARG A 269 4.77 -2.36 9.67
CA ARG A 269 3.66 -3.30 9.52
C ARG A 269 3.83 -4.46 10.49
N GLY A 270 2.77 -4.78 11.24
CA GLY A 270 2.80 -5.81 12.29
C GLY A 270 3.11 -5.28 13.70
N ASP A 271 3.38 -3.97 13.83
CA ASP A 271 3.61 -3.34 15.13
C ASP A 271 2.39 -3.52 16.07
N PRO A 272 2.60 -3.84 17.35
CA PRO A 272 1.50 -4.01 18.31
C PRO A 272 0.68 -2.75 18.54
N ASP A 273 1.25 -1.56 18.33
CA ASP A 273 0.54 -0.28 18.45
C ASP A 273 -0.40 0.02 17.25
N PHE A 274 -0.42 -0.84 16.22
CA PHE A 274 -1.20 -0.59 15.00
C PHE A 274 -2.69 -0.31 15.28
N PHE A 275 -3.37 -1.16 16.07
CA PHE A 275 -4.80 -1.00 16.32
C PHE A 275 -5.10 0.23 17.19
N PRO A 276 -4.39 0.50 18.31
CA PRO A 276 -4.54 1.76 19.03
C PRO A 276 -4.33 3.00 18.16
N LEU A 277 -3.30 3.01 17.30
CA LEU A 277 -3.04 4.12 16.39
C LEU A 277 -4.10 4.25 15.30
N LEU A 278 -4.60 3.14 14.74
CA LEU A 278 -5.68 3.14 13.75
C LEU A 278 -6.96 3.75 14.32
N VAL A 279 -7.38 3.28 15.51
CA VAL A 279 -8.61 3.75 16.17
C VAL A 279 -8.46 5.22 16.60
N GLY A 280 -7.33 5.59 17.22
CA GLY A 280 -7.08 6.96 17.64
C GLY A 280 -6.97 7.94 16.46
N ASN A 281 -6.33 7.52 15.37
CA ASN A 281 -6.23 8.37 14.19
C ASN A 281 -7.57 8.65 13.52
N TYR A 282 -8.55 7.76 13.64
CA TYR A 282 -9.90 8.03 13.15
C TYR A 282 -10.45 9.33 13.78
N SER A 283 -10.27 9.52 15.08
CA SER A 283 -10.71 10.72 15.80
C SER A 283 -9.84 11.93 15.48
N LEU A 284 -8.52 11.73 15.29
CA LEU A 284 -7.60 12.85 14.99
C LEU A 284 -7.85 13.44 13.60
N GLY A 285 -7.74 12.65 12.54
CA GLY A 285 -7.81 13.13 11.15
C GLY A 285 -8.23 12.09 10.12
N GLY A 286 -8.34 10.81 10.50
CA GLY A 286 -8.68 9.71 9.59
C GLY A 286 -10.17 9.51 9.36
N GLY A 287 -11.03 10.01 10.23
CA GLY A 287 -12.50 9.86 10.16
C GLY A 287 -13.21 10.87 9.25
N GLY A 288 -12.47 11.59 8.40
CA GLY A 288 -13.05 12.61 7.51
C GLY A 288 -13.75 13.72 8.32
N PHE A 289 -14.99 14.06 7.95
CA PHE A 289 -15.73 15.17 8.54
C PHE A 289 -15.97 15.09 10.05
N VAL A 290 -15.91 13.91 10.63
CA VAL A 290 -16.11 13.77 12.10
C VAL A 290 -14.82 13.92 12.89
N SER A 291 -13.67 14.00 12.23
CA SER A 291 -12.36 14.13 12.88
C SER A 291 -12.10 15.51 13.45
N ARG A 292 -11.22 15.61 14.48
CA ARG A 292 -10.85 16.88 15.11
C ARG A 292 -10.21 17.85 14.12
N LEU A 293 -9.31 17.36 13.26
CA LEU A 293 -8.66 18.20 12.26
C LEU A 293 -9.68 18.84 11.31
N MET A 294 -10.63 18.07 10.79
CA MET A 294 -11.67 18.61 9.90
C MET A 294 -12.56 19.63 10.62
N LYS A 295 -13.06 19.30 11.80
CA LYS A 295 -13.92 20.20 12.59
C LYS A 295 -13.23 21.53 12.92
N GLU A 296 -11.96 21.50 13.33
CA GLU A 296 -11.26 22.68 13.80
C GLU A 296 -10.64 23.51 12.67
N VAL A 297 -10.01 22.88 11.68
CA VAL A 297 -9.29 23.58 10.62
C VAL A 297 -10.24 24.01 9.50
N ARG A 298 -11.16 23.10 9.11
CA ARG A 298 -12.11 23.36 8.03
C ARG A 298 -13.39 24.03 8.50
N ASP A 299 -14.16 23.36 9.36
CA ASP A 299 -15.54 23.78 9.64
C ASP A 299 -15.59 25.04 10.48
N LYS A 300 -14.76 25.16 11.52
CA LYS A 300 -14.77 26.34 12.40
C LYS A 300 -13.99 27.52 11.85
N ARG A 301 -12.87 27.30 11.14
CA ARG A 301 -11.97 28.37 10.70
C ARG A 301 -11.94 28.61 9.20
N GLY A 302 -12.41 27.68 8.41
CA GLY A 302 -12.39 27.78 6.94
C GLY A 302 -10.97 27.83 6.36
N TYR A 303 -9.96 27.33 7.09
CA TYR A 303 -8.57 27.40 6.63
C TYR A 303 -8.26 26.40 5.52
N ALA A 304 -8.91 25.23 5.49
CA ALA A 304 -8.64 24.20 4.51
C ALA A 304 -9.93 23.58 3.96
N TYR A 305 -9.93 23.20 2.68
CA TYR A 305 -11.01 22.39 2.12
C TYR A 305 -10.90 20.94 2.60
N SER A 306 -9.68 20.43 2.70
CA SER A 306 -9.37 19.10 3.22
C SER A 306 -8.17 19.15 4.14
N VAL A 307 -8.30 18.49 5.29
CA VAL A 307 -7.21 18.20 6.22
C VAL A 307 -7.40 16.79 6.76
N TYR A 308 -6.31 16.05 6.85
CA TYR A 308 -6.35 14.63 7.23
C TYR A 308 -5.09 14.22 7.98
N SER A 309 -5.17 13.08 8.65
CA SER A 309 -3.99 12.37 9.15
C SER A 309 -4.10 10.88 8.89
N TYR A 310 -2.95 10.21 8.76
CA TYR A 310 -2.87 8.76 8.66
C TYR A 310 -1.53 8.22 9.15
N PHE A 311 -1.52 6.94 9.46
CA PHE A 311 -0.33 6.12 9.59
C PHE A 311 -0.24 5.22 8.35
N ALA A 312 0.91 5.16 7.71
CA ALA A 312 1.19 4.28 6.58
C ALA A 312 2.28 3.27 6.97
N PRO A 313 1.92 2.16 7.64
CA PRO A 313 2.92 1.17 8.06
C PRO A 313 3.59 0.54 6.85
N LEU A 314 4.91 0.51 6.83
CA LEU A 314 5.75 -0.10 5.82
C LEU A 314 6.54 -1.28 6.43
N ARG A 315 7.45 -1.85 5.69
CA ARG A 315 8.33 -2.94 6.16
C ARG A 315 9.30 -2.49 7.24
N GLN A 316 9.68 -1.23 7.20
CA GLN A 316 10.36 -0.49 8.27
C GLN A 316 9.49 0.70 8.66
N PRO A 317 9.79 1.46 9.73
CA PRO A 317 8.93 2.53 10.18
C PRO A 317 8.47 3.47 9.07
N GLY A 318 7.22 3.32 8.66
CA GLY A 318 6.55 4.19 7.71
C GLY A 318 5.96 5.42 8.37
N PRO A 319 5.45 6.41 7.62
CA PRO A 319 5.10 7.72 8.16
C PRO A 319 3.82 7.73 9.00
N PHE A 320 3.84 8.57 10.05
CA PHE A 320 2.69 9.35 10.47
C PHE A 320 2.68 10.66 9.69
N GLN A 321 1.54 11.05 9.14
CA GLN A 321 1.41 12.27 8.35
C GLN A 321 0.12 13.00 8.64
N ILE A 322 0.20 14.33 8.78
CA ILE A 322 -0.91 15.27 8.62
C ILE A 322 -0.69 15.98 7.28
N GLY A 323 -1.74 16.07 6.46
CA GLY A 323 -1.73 16.78 5.19
C GLY A 323 -2.87 17.81 5.13
N LEU A 324 -2.60 19.00 4.61
CA LEU A 324 -3.62 20.01 4.35
C LEU A 324 -3.24 20.92 3.17
N GLN A 325 -4.27 21.51 2.56
CA GLN A 325 -4.14 22.52 1.53
C GLN A 325 -4.93 23.76 1.96
N THR A 326 -4.30 24.94 1.91
CA THR A 326 -4.86 26.20 2.41
C THR A 326 -4.44 27.39 1.54
N LYS A 327 -5.05 28.56 1.77
CA LYS A 327 -4.55 29.80 1.14
C LYS A 327 -3.16 30.13 1.66
N ARG A 328 -2.29 30.70 0.80
CA ARG A 328 -0.91 31.09 1.17
C ARG A 328 -0.85 31.87 2.48
N SER A 329 -1.63 32.94 2.56
CA SER A 329 -1.68 33.86 3.72
C SER A 329 -2.21 33.22 5.02
N GLN A 330 -2.85 32.06 4.93
CA GLN A 330 -3.40 31.32 6.09
C GLN A 330 -2.55 30.12 6.49
N ALA A 331 -1.49 29.80 5.75
CA ALA A 331 -0.70 28.57 5.95
C ALA A 331 -0.11 28.51 7.37
N LYS A 332 0.45 29.59 7.87
CA LYS A 332 1.04 29.66 9.22
C LYS A 332 0.02 29.35 10.31
N ASP A 333 -1.18 29.95 10.21
CA ASP A 333 -2.24 29.75 11.19
C ASP A 333 -2.83 28.35 11.10
N ALA A 334 -3.02 27.82 9.89
CA ALA A 334 -3.49 26.46 9.66
C ALA A 334 -2.51 25.41 10.24
N ILE A 335 -1.20 25.61 10.05
CA ILE A 335 -0.15 24.76 10.63
C ILE A 335 -0.20 24.80 12.15
N LYS A 336 -0.30 26.02 12.72
CA LYS A 336 -0.39 26.19 14.17
C LYS A 336 -1.59 25.45 14.74
N VAL A 337 -2.77 25.63 14.15
CA VAL A 337 -4.00 24.95 14.60
C VAL A 337 -3.87 23.43 14.47
N ALA A 338 -3.33 22.92 13.37
CA ALA A 338 -3.13 21.48 13.19
C ALA A 338 -2.17 20.90 14.24
N ARG A 339 -1.09 21.61 14.58
CA ARG A 339 -0.17 21.21 15.65
C ARG A 339 -0.81 21.29 17.04
N ASP A 340 -1.52 22.38 17.36
CA ASP A 340 -2.23 22.52 18.63
C ASP A 340 -3.24 21.37 18.85
N ILE A 341 -3.94 20.93 17.78
CA ILE A 341 -4.85 19.78 17.82
C ILE A 341 -4.09 18.47 18.08
N LEU A 342 -2.96 18.27 17.39
CA LEU A 342 -2.12 17.11 17.62
C LEU A 342 -1.60 17.08 19.06
N ASP A 343 -1.07 18.17 19.56
CA ASP A 343 -0.54 18.28 20.92
C ASP A 343 -1.63 18.02 21.97
N GLY A 344 -2.84 18.57 21.76
CA GLY A 344 -4.00 18.27 22.58
C GLY A 344 -4.39 16.79 22.54
N PHE A 345 -4.34 16.16 21.36
CA PHE A 345 -4.64 14.75 21.21
C PHE A 345 -3.58 13.84 21.88
N LEU A 346 -2.30 14.20 21.79
CA LEU A 346 -1.21 13.51 22.48
C LEU A 346 -1.36 13.59 24.02
N LYS A 347 -1.81 14.76 24.51
CA LYS A 347 -2.01 14.98 25.94
C LYS A 347 -3.23 14.25 26.48
N ASP A 348 -4.36 14.34 25.80
CA ASP A 348 -5.67 13.97 26.36
C ASP A 348 -6.20 12.63 25.80
N GLY A 349 -5.81 12.26 24.56
CA GLY A 349 -6.39 11.14 23.82
C GLY A 349 -7.78 11.47 23.22
N PRO A 350 -8.52 10.48 22.74
CA PRO A 350 -9.89 10.64 22.28
C PRO A 350 -10.86 10.72 23.48
N SER A 351 -12.01 11.40 23.29
CA SER A 351 -13.14 11.27 24.22
C SER A 351 -13.83 9.91 24.10
N ASP A 352 -14.67 9.57 25.08
CA ASP A 352 -15.44 8.31 25.03
C ASP A 352 -16.38 8.26 23.82
N GLU A 353 -16.98 9.41 23.44
CA GLU A 353 -17.82 9.51 22.25
C GLU A 353 -17.02 9.31 20.95
N GLU A 354 -15.85 9.94 20.84
CA GLU A 354 -14.95 9.76 19.70
C GLU A 354 -14.46 8.32 19.57
N LEU A 355 -14.11 7.68 20.68
CA LEU A 355 -13.70 6.28 20.73
C LEU A 355 -14.84 5.35 20.29
N ALA A 356 -16.05 5.57 20.80
CA ALA A 356 -17.21 4.79 20.42
C ALA A 356 -17.54 4.93 18.92
N ALA A 357 -17.51 6.16 18.40
CA ALA A 357 -17.75 6.43 16.98
C ALA A 357 -16.67 5.80 16.08
N ALA A 358 -15.40 5.87 16.47
CA ALA A 358 -14.30 5.25 15.73
C ALA A 358 -14.47 3.72 15.65
N LYS A 359 -14.75 3.07 16.78
CA LYS A 359 -14.99 1.62 16.83
C LYS A 359 -16.19 1.22 15.97
N ALA A 360 -17.32 1.91 16.13
CA ALA A 360 -18.52 1.64 15.36
C ALA A 360 -18.29 1.73 13.85
N ASN A 361 -17.58 2.77 13.38
CA ASN A 361 -17.29 2.95 11.96
C ASN A 361 -16.33 1.88 11.45
N LEU A 362 -15.19 1.66 12.13
CA LEU A 362 -14.15 0.72 11.69
C LEU A 362 -14.64 -0.73 11.65
N THR A 363 -15.48 -1.13 12.61
CA THR A 363 -16.07 -2.49 12.60
C THR A 363 -17.26 -2.61 11.67
N GLY A 364 -18.13 -1.59 11.60
CA GLY A 364 -19.29 -1.59 10.70
C GLY A 364 -18.93 -1.54 9.23
N SER A 365 -17.84 -0.86 8.86
CA SER A 365 -17.35 -0.80 7.48
C SER A 365 -16.46 -1.98 7.08
N PHE A 366 -16.01 -2.80 8.02
CA PHE A 366 -15.06 -3.88 7.75
C PHE A 366 -15.55 -4.91 6.70
N PRO A 367 -16.82 -5.36 6.69
CA PRO A 367 -17.31 -6.26 5.65
C PRO A 367 -17.14 -5.72 4.23
N LEU A 368 -17.23 -4.40 4.05
CA LEU A 368 -17.02 -3.76 2.75
C LEU A 368 -15.57 -3.84 2.25
N ARG A 369 -14.63 -4.26 3.08
CA ARG A 369 -13.24 -4.51 2.71
C ARG A 369 -13.01 -5.92 2.18
N LEU A 370 -14.03 -6.79 2.24
CA LEU A 370 -13.97 -8.20 1.87
C LEU A 370 -15.11 -8.60 0.93
N ASP A 371 -15.82 -7.64 0.33
CA ASP A 371 -17.03 -7.85 -0.46
C ASP A 371 -16.77 -8.34 -1.90
N SER A 372 -15.52 -8.49 -2.31
CA SER A 372 -15.14 -8.95 -3.64
C SER A 372 -13.81 -9.70 -3.62
N ASN A 373 -13.60 -10.60 -4.59
CA ASN A 373 -12.32 -11.32 -4.74
C ASN A 373 -11.14 -10.37 -4.81
N LYS A 374 -11.26 -9.22 -5.49
CA LYS A 374 -10.20 -8.21 -5.56
C LYS A 374 -9.81 -7.70 -4.18
N LYS A 375 -10.80 -7.30 -3.37
CA LYS A 375 -10.53 -6.79 -2.01
C LYS A 375 -10.00 -7.88 -1.09
N ILE A 376 -10.49 -9.11 -1.21
CA ILE A 376 -9.92 -10.26 -0.49
C ILE A 376 -8.46 -10.46 -0.90
N LEU A 377 -8.15 -10.45 -2.22
CA LEU A 377 -6.79 -10.58 -2.75
C LEU A 377 -5.86 -9.51 -2.16
N GLU A 378 -6.25 -8.24 -2.18
CA GLU A 378 -5.45 -7.11 -1.67
C GLU A 378 -5.14 -7.26 -0.17
N ASN A 379 -6.10 -7.71 0.63
CA ASN A 379 -5.91 -7.96 2.05
C ASN A 379 -5.00 -9.17 2.30
N VAL A 380 -5.24 -10.29 1.60
CA VAL A 380 -4.46 -11.51 1.75
C VAL A 380 -3.03 -11.33 1.23
N ALA A 381 -2.84 -10.60 0.11
CA ALA A 381 -1.52 -10.22 -0.39
C ALA A 381 -0.74 -9.37 0.64
N THR A 382 -1.43 -8.45 1.32
CA THR A 382 -0.83 -7.68 2.41
C THR A 382 -0.41 -8.58 3.57
N ILE A 383 -1.28 -9.50 4.00
CA ILE A 383 -0.97 -10.49 5.04
C ILE A 383 0.25 -11.31 4.63
N GLY A 384 0.27 -11.80 3.40
CA GLY A 384 1.36 -12.61 2.86
C GLY A 384 2.67 -11.86 2.76
N PHE A 385 2.67 -10.67 2.17
CA PHE A 385 3.88 -9.88 1.97
C PHE A 385 4.53 -9.48 3.28
N PHE A 386 3.74 -9.02 4.26
CA PHE A 386 4.23 -8.58 5.57
C PHE A 386 4.32 -9.71 6.62
N SER A 387 3.95 -10.95 6.25
CA SER A 387 3.96 -12.10 7.16
C SER A 387 3.09 -11.88 8.42
N LEU A 388 1.93 -11.29 8.25
CA LEU A 388 0.95 -11.13 9.33
C LEU A 388 0.30 -12.48 9.66
N PRO A 389 -0.30 -12.64 10.86
CA PRO A 389 -1.04 -13.84 11.21
C PRO A 389 -2.15 -14.17 10.20
N LEU A 390 -2.37 -15.45 9.90
CA LEU A 390 -3.39 -15.87 8.92
C LEU A 390 -4.82 -15.53 9.36
N ASP A 391 -5.04 -15.43 10.66
CA ASP A 391 -6.31 -15.05 11.30
C ASP A 391 -6.46 -13.51 11.48
N TYR A 392 -5.58 -12.73 10.85
CA TYR A 392 -5.56 -11.26 11.00
C TYR A 392 -6.92 -10.62 10.67
N LEU A 393 -7.60 -11.11 9.62
CA LEU A 393 -8.90 -10.59 9.20
C LEU A 393 -9.99 -11.00 10.20
N ASP A 394 -9.95 -12.23 10.71
CA ASP A 394 -10.92 -12.74 11.68
C ASP A 394 -10.82 -12.00 13.02
N GLN A 395 -9.60 -11.63 13.42
CA GLN A 395 -9.34 -10.91 14.66
C GLN A 395 -9.55 -9.39 14.55
N TYR A 396 -9.66 -8.83 13.33
CA TYR A 396 -9.66 -7.38 13.11
C TYR A 396 -10.72 -6.64 13.94
N GLN A 397 -11.98 -7.08 13.86
CA GLN A 397 -13.09 -6.44 14.57
C GLN A 397 -12.92 -6.56 16.10
N ALA A 398 -12.52 -7.73 16.59
CA ALA A 398 -12.29 -7.94 18.03
C ALA A 398 -11.15 -7.05 18.54
N LYS A 399 -10.04 -6.95 17.80
CA LYS A 399 -8.91 -6.06 18.15
C LYS A 399 -9.31 -4.60 18.15
N VAL A 400 -10.10 -4.13 17.18
CA VAL A 400 -10.63 -2.75 17.16
C VAL A 400 -11.52 -2.50 18.37
N GLN A 401 -12.44 -3.43 18.69
CA GLN A 401 -13.35 -3.29 19.82
C GLN A 401 -12.63 -3.31 21.18
N ALA A 402 -11.54 -4.05 21.32
CA ALA A 402 -10.77 -4.14 22.56
C ALA A 402 -9.99 -2.86 22.89
N VAL A 403 -9.63 -2.02 21.89
CA VAL A 403 -8.82 -0.81 22.11
C VAL A 403 -9.44 0.12 23.14
N THR A 404 -8.65 0.61 24.07
CA THR A 404 -9.05 1.59 25.11
C THR A 404 -8.46 2.98 24.83
N ALA A 405 -9.06 4.04 25.41
CA ALA A 405 -8.54 5.40 25.33
C ALA A 405 -7.12 5.50 25.91
N ALA A 406 -6.85 4.76 26.99
CA ALA A 406 -5.52 4.72 27.62
C ALA A 406 -4.46 4.10 26.69
N GLU A 407 -4.77 3.01 25.98
CA GLU A 407 -3.89 2.40 24.99
C GLU A 407 -3.61 3.33 23.80
N ILE A 408 -4.65 4.03 23.33
CA ILE A 408 -4.49 5.04 22.27
C ILE A 408 -3.51 6.12 22.71
N LYS A 409 -3.75 6.73 23.87
CA LYS A 409 -2.87 7.77 24.42
C LYS A 409 -1.44 7.29 24.56
N ALA A 410 -1.25 6.10 25.11
CA ALA A 410 0.07 5.50 25.29
C ALA A 410 0.77 5.20 23.96
N ALA A 411 0.05 4.66 22.96
CA ALA A 411 0.60 4.37 21.64
C ALA A 411 1.00 5.65 20.90
N PHE A 412 0.15 6.67 20.90
CA PHE A 412 0.47 7.97 20.30
C PHE A 412 1.69 8.61 20.97
N ALA A 413 1.80 8.59 22.30
CA ALA A 413 2.97 9.12 23.00
C ALA A 413 4.26 8.38 22.68
N ARG A 414 4.20 7.07 22.39
CA ARG A 414 5.38 6.29 21.96
C ARG A 414 5.78 6.57 20.52
N ARG A 415 4.81 6.72 19.62
CA ARG A 415 5.03 6.71 18.16
C ARG A 415 5.03 8.08 17.52
N VAL A 416 4.41 9.09 18.11
CA VAL A 416 4.35 10.45 17.58
C VAL A 416 5.06 11.39 18.55
N ARG A 417 6.26 11.82 18.17
CA ARG A 417 7.13 12.66 19.00
C ARG A 417 7.25 14.05 18.38
N PRO A 418 6.73 15.11 19.01
CA PRO A 418 6.77 16.46 18.47
C PRO A 418 8.16 16.95 18.08
N GLU A 419 9.21 16.52 18.81
CA GLU A 419 10.60 16.84 18.54
C GLU A 419 11.19 16.20 17.27
N ASN A 420 10.46 15.26 16.67
CA ASN A 420 10.85 14.59 15.43
C ASN A 420 9.95 14.95 14.23
N LEU A 421 8.97 15.85 14.42
CA LEU A 421 8.05 16.22 13.35
C LEU A 421 8.71 17.17 12.35
N VAL A 422 8.83 16.69 11.12
CA VAL A 422 9.18 17.51 9.96
C VAL A 422 7.92 18.21 9.47
N THR A 423 8.02 19.51 9.17
CA THR A 423 6.98 20.27 8.47
C THR A 423 7.53 20.73 7.14
N VAL A 424 6.83 20.41 6.07
CA VAL A 424 7.14 20.89 4.71
C VAL A 424 6.00 21.73 4.21
N THR A 425 6.32 22.89 3.66
CA THR A 425 5.36 23.81 3.03
C THR A 425 5.84 24.17 1.63
N VAL A 426 4.91 24.23 0.70
CA VAL A 426 5.15 24.75 -0.65
C VAL A 426 4.12 25.83 -0.91
N ALA A 427 4.56 26.99 -1.45
CA ALA A 427 3.72 28.17 -1.66
C ALA A 427 3.10 28.76 -0.38
N ALA A 428 3.74 28.62 0.80
CA ALA A 428 3.38 29.35 2.01
C ALA A 428 4.08 30.72 2.05
N ASP A 429 3.38 31.75 2.62
CA ASP A 429 3.96 33.08 2.88
C ASP A 429 4.65 33.13 4.24
#